data_57db1d9d006eeb944536d5dfd8539b3c
#
_entry.id   57db1d9d006eeb944536d5dfd8539b3c
#
_cell.length_a   1.000
_cell.length_b   1.000
_cell.length_c   1.000
_cell.angle_alpha   90.00
_cell.angle_beta   90.00
_cell.angle_gamma   90.00
#
_symmetry.space_group_name_H-M   'P 1'
#
loop_
_entity.id
_entity.type
_entity.pdbx_description
1 polymer ?
#
loop_
_entity_poly.entity_id
_entity_poly.type
_entity_poly.pdbx_seq_one_letter_code
_entity_poly.pdbx_strand_id
1 'polypeptide(L)'
;LEKEQLDIFAKAVEERFGNINALINNAGGGRVSTFSNTTDEAWVAELNLKFFGVIYPTQAFLPLLEVSDNPSIVCVNSLLALQPEPHMVATSAARAGLLNLVYSMAKEFARKGIRVNSILLGTIESGQWQKRYDKAKSSNEPHTESYEAWLNQLAKQKNIPLARFGHPEEPAKALLYLASPASSYTTGSTIDVSGGMAKHI
;
A
#
# COMPACT_ATOMS: atom_id res chain seq x y z
N LEU A 1 -2.44 -6.94 14.89
CA LEU A 1 -2.16 -8.04 13.95
C LEU A 1 -2.04 -9.33 14.74
N GLU A 2 -3.03 -10.20 14.61
CA GLU A 2 -3.08 -11.47 15.29
C GLU A 2 -2.70 -12.59 14.32
N LYS A 3 -1.50 -13.13 14.47
CA LYS A 3 -0.96 -14.15 13.57
C LYS A 3 -1.85 -15.38 13.51
N GLU A 4 -2.34 -15.84 14.67
CA GLU A 4 -3.25 -17.01 14.77
C GLU A 4 -4.52 -16.86 13.93
N GLN A 5 -5.09 -15.65 13.85
CA GLN A 5 -6.27 -15.40 13.02
C GLN A 5 -5.95 -15.53 11.51
N LEU A 6 -4.74 -15.17 11.11
CA LEU A 6 -4.30 -15.34 9.72
C LEU A 6 -4.06 -16.83 9.39
N ASP A 7 -3.51 -17.60 10.31
CA ASP A 7 -3.32 -19.04 10.12
C ASP A 7 -4.67 -19.76 10.01
N ILE A 8 -5.65 -19.40 10.86
CA ILE A 8 -7.03 -19.91 10.77
C ILE A 8 -7.66 -19.53 9.43
N PHE A 9 -7.49 -18.29 8.99
CA PHE A 9 -8.04 -17.83 7.72
C PHE A 9 -7.38 -18.55 6.52
N ALA A 10 -6.06 -18.72 6.53
CA ALA A 10 -5.36 -19.45 5.47
C ALA A 10 -5.85 -20.90 5.37
N LYS A 11 -6.05 -21.58 6.50
CA LYS A 11 -6.61 -22.93 6.55
C LYS A 11 -8.02 -23.01 5.97
N ALA A 12 -8.88 -22.06 6.31
CA ALA A 12 -10.24 -22.00 5.75
C ALA A 12 -10.23 -21.76 4.22
N VAL A 13 -9.27 -20.98 3.72
CA VAL A 13 -9.07 -20.77 2.28
C VAL A 13 -8.56 -22.05 1.61
N GLU A 14 -7.62 -22.76 2.23
CA GLU A 14 -7.11 -24.05 1.76
C GLU A 14 -8.23 -25.09 1.63
N GLU A 15 -9.02 -25.25 2.68
CA GLU A 15 -10.16 -26.18 2.70
C GLU A 15 -11.20 -25.90 1.61
N ARG A 16 -11.39 -24.62 1.27
CA ARG A 16 -12.41 -24.22 0.30
C ARG A 16 -11.92 -24.20 -1.15
N PHE A 17 -10.67 -23.78 -1.38
CA PHE A 17 -10.15 -23.48 -2.72
C PHE A 17 -8.91 -24.29 -3.10
N GLY A 18 -8.22 -24.91 -2.14
CA GLY A 18 -7.01 -25.69 -2.34
C GLY A 18 -5.74 -24.85 -2.52
N ASN A 19 -5.81 -23.79 -3.31
CA ASN A 19 -4.70 -22.87 -3.56
C ASN A 19 -5.18 -21.43 -3.78
N ILE A 20 -4.24 -20.48 -3.92
CA ILE A 20 -4.49 -19.11 -4.35
C ILE A 20 -3.47 -18.68 -5.40
N ASN A 21 -3.91 -17.91 -6.40
CA ASN A 21 -3.04 -17.38 -7.45
C ASN A 21 -2.43 -16.01 -7.06
N ALA A 22 -3.08 -15.26 -6.18
CA ALA A 22 -2.58 -13.95 -5.78
C ALA A 22 -2.86 -13.63 -4.32
N LEU A 23 -1.86 -13.04 -3.66
CA LEU A 23 -1.99 -12.40 -2.35
C LEU A 23 -1.74 -10.90 -2.49
N ILE A 24 -2.76 -10.09 -2.18
CA ILE A 24 -2.64 -8.63 -2.22
C ILE A 24 -2.58 -8.08 -0.80
N ASN A 25 -1.39 -7.65 -0.39
CA ASN A 25 -1.16 -7.00 0.90
C ASN A 25 -1.51 -5.51 0.80
N ASN A 26 -2.78 -5.19 1.04
CA ASN A 26 -3.32 -3.83 0.93
C ASN A 26 -3.58 -3.16 2.28
N ALA A 27 -3.72 -3.93 3.37
CA ALA A 27 -4.02 -3.37 4.68
C ALA A 27 -2.95 -2.37 5.12
N GLY A 28 -3.39 -1.17 5.50
CA GLY A 28 -2.45 -0.15 5.92
C GLY A 28 -3.10 1.19 6.19
N GLY A 29 -2.28 2.11 6.69
CA GLY A 29 -2.65 3.50 6.97
C GLY A 29 -1.41 4.36 6.98
N GLY A 30 -1.52 5.62 7.35
CA GLY A 30 -0.41 6.53 7.56
C GLY A 30 -0.64 7.35 8.83
N ARG A 31 0.43 7.64 9.54
CA ARG A 31 0.44 8.48 10.73
C ARG A 31 1.06 9.82 10.40
N VAL A 32 0.36 10.89 10.74
CA VAL A 32 0.91 12.25 10.68
C VAL A 32 1.66 12.50 11.99
N SER A 33 2.99 12.56 11.91
CA SER A 33 3.88 12.89 13.02
C SER A 33 5.25 13.31 12.51
N THR A 34 5.90 14.22 13.23
CA THR A 34 7.28 14.64 12.97
C THR A 34 8.25 13.80 13.81
N PHE A 35 9.54 13.87 13.54
CA PHE A 35 10.55 13.17 14.34
C PHE A 35 10.44 13.54 15.83
N SER A 36 10.23 14.83 16.11
CA SER A 36 10.22 15.34 17.50
C SER A 36 8.97 14.95 18.30
N ASN A 37 7.84 14.61 17.63
CA ASN A 37 6.59 14.29 18.33
C ASN A 37 6.12 12.84 18.11
N THR A 38 6.93 12.00 17.45
CA THR A 38 6.63 10.59 17.31
C THR A 38 7.13 9.84 18.54
N THR A 39 6.21 9.24 19.31
CA THR A 39 6.57 8.44 20.49
C THR A 39 7.11 7.06 20.09
N ASP A 40 7.79 6.37 21.01
CA ASP A 40 8.33 5.04 20.78
C ASP A 40 7.23 4.05 20.40
N GLU A 41 6.07 4.11 21.05
CA GLU A 41 4.91 3.27 20.74
C GLU A 41 4.38 3.56 19.32
N ALA A 42 4.41 4.82 18.89
CA ALA A 42 4.01 5.21 17.55
C ALA A 42 4.98 4.67 16.49
N TRP A 43 6.29 4.71 16.76
CA TRP A 43 7.29 4.07 15.92
C TRP A 43 7.06 2.57 15.78
N VAL A 44 6.91 1.87 16.91
CA VAL A 44 6.65 0.43 16.93
C VAL A 44 5.35 0.08 16.19
N ALA A 45 4.28 0.85 16.40
CA ALA A 45 3.00 0.63 15.73
C ALA A 45 3.10 0.79 14.21
N GLU A 46 3.81 1.82 13.72
CA GLU A 46 4.02 2.03 12.28
C GLU A 46 4.87 0.92 11.64
N LEU A 47 5.96 0.51 12.30
CA LEU A 47 6.79 -0.61 11.86
C LEU A 47 5.98 -1.91 11.84
N ASN A 48 5.30 -2.24 12.93
CA ASN A 48 4.48 -3.45 13.02
C ASN A 48 3.42 -3.50 11.91
N LEU A 49 2.72 -2.39 11.67
CA LEU A 49 1.69 -2.34 10.64
C LEU A 49 2.26 -2.59 9.23
N LYS A 50 3.42 -2.03 8.90
CA LYS A 50 3.98 -2.13 7.54
C LYS A 50 4.74 -3.45 7.32
N PHE A 51 5.46 -3.93 8.34
CA PHE A 51 6.23 -5.17 8.21
C PHE A 51 5.35 -6.39 8.50
N PHE A 52 4.79 -6.50 9.69
CA PHE A 52 4.02 -7.69 10.05
C PHE A 52 2.66 -7.76 9.37
N GLY A 53 2.13 -6.62 8.90
CA GLY A 53 0.96 -6.59 8.01
C GLY A 53 1.22 -7.20 6.63
N VAL A 54 2.48 -7.44 6.27
CA VAL A 54 2.89 -8.15 5.03
C VAL A 54 3.50 -9.51 5.36
N ILE A 55 4.36 -9.58 6.39
CA ILE A 55 5.08 -10.81 6.75
C ILE A 55 4.11 -11.92 7.15
N TYR A 56 3.18 -11.64 8.07
CA TYR A 56 2.28 -12.68 8.58
C TYR A 56 1.32 -13.21 7.52
N PRO A 57 0.60 -12.39 6.73
CA PRO A 57 -0.19 -12.92 5.63
C PRO A 57 0.65 -13.70 4.62
N THR A 58 1.84 -13.20 4.28
CA THR A 58 2.73 -13.90 3.34
C THR A 58 3.13 -15.27 3.89
N GLN A 59 3.53 -15.37 5.16
CA GLN A 59 3.88 -16.65 5.79
C GLN A 59 2.68 -17.62 5.82
N ALA A 60 1.50 -17.15 6.20
CA ALA A 60 0.31 -17.99 6.30
C ALA A 60 -0.16 -18.52 4.94
N PHE A 61 -0.07 -17.70 3.87
CA PHE A 61 -0.55 -18.06 2.55
C PHE A 61 0.53 -18.63 1.61
N LEU A 62 1.81 -18.63 2.01
CA LEU A 62 2.91 -19.11 1.18
C LEU A 62 2.71 -20.56 0.69
N PRO A 63 2.27 -21.53 1.52
CA PRO A 63 2.02 -22.90 1.05
C PRO A 63 0.98 -22.98 -0.05
N LEU A 64 -0.08 -22.14 0.00
CA LEU A 64 -1.14 -22.12 -1.00
C LEU A 64 -0.70 -21.46 -2.32
N LEU A 65 0.26 -20.53 -2.24
CA LEU A 65 0.88 -19.93 -3.42
C LEU A 65 1.86 -20.91 -4.11
N GLU A 66 2.61 -21.69 -3.33
CA GLU A 66 3.61 -22.63 -3.86
C GLU A 66 3.00 -23.76 -4.73
N VAL A 67 1.74 -24.07 -4.51
CA VAL A 67 1.01 -25.10 -5.30
C VAL A 67 0.16 -24.51 -6.43
N SER A 68 0.28 -23.23 -6.69
CA SER A 68 -0.46 -22.52 -7.75
C SER A 68 0.36 -22.44 -9.05
N ASP A 69 -0.34 -22.42 -10.20
CA ASP A 69 0.31 -22.37 -11.53
C ASP A 69 0.97 -21.01 -11.86
N ASN A 70 0.51 -19.93 -11.28
CA ASN A 70 1.03 -18.57 -11.56
C ASN A 70 0.94 -17.66 -10.35
N PRO A 71 1.68 -17.99 -9.27
CA PRO A 71 1.55 -17.30 -8.00
C PRO A 71 2.14 -15.89 -8.03
N SER A 72 1.46 -14.97 -7.36
CA SER A 72 1.88 -13.58 -7.24
C SER A 72 1.58 -13.00 -5.87
N ILE A 73 2.51 -12.22 -5.34
CA ILE A 73 2.32 -11.37 -4.16
C ILE A 73 2.45 -9.92 -4.61
N VAL A 74 1.46 -9.08 -4.27
CA VAL A 74 1.50 -7.65 -4.59
C VAL A 74 1.30 -6.85 -3.31
N CYS A 75 2.24 -5.94 -3.02
CA CYS A 75 2.21 -5.09 -1.85
C CYS A 75 1.81 -3.66 -2.20
N VAL A 76 0.81 -3.13 -1.51
CA VAL A 76 0.42 -1.73 -1.62
C VAL A 76 1.33 -0.88 -0.74
N ASN A 77 2.16 -0.08 -1.37
CA ASN A 77 3.09 0.84 -0.73
C ASN A 77 2.71 2.30 -1.06
N SER A 78 3.59 3.23 -0.85
CA SER A 78 3.37 4.67 -1.08
C SER A 78 4.63 5.32 -1.61
N LEU A 79 4.48 6.41 -2.32
CA LEU A 79 5.59 7.29 -2.71
C LEU A 79 6.46 7.73 -1.52
N LEU A 80 5.91 7.74 -0.31
CA LEU A 80 6.66 8.01 0.93
C LEU A 80 7.85 7.05 1.14
N ALA A 81 7.86 5.90 0.48
CA ALA A 81 9.00 4.98 0.51
C ALA A 81 10.26 5.55 -0.16
N LEU A 82 10.10 6.41 -1.16
CA LEU A 82 11.16 7.03 -1.95
C LEU A 82 11.24 8.56 -1.79
N GLN A 83 10.14 9.17 -1.40
CA GLN A 83 9.98 10.62 -1.20
C GLN A 83 9.44 10.90 0.20
N PRO A 84 10.29 10.84 1.24
CA PRO A 84 9.84 11.02 2.62
C PRO A 84 9.32 12.43 2.87
N GLU A 85 8.26 12.52 3.68
CA GLU A 85 7.67 13.77 4.11
C GLU A 85 7.97 14.00 5.60
N PRO A 86 8.49 15.17 5.99
CA PRO A 86 8.87 15.46 7.39
C PRO A 86 7.73 15.29 8.40
N HIS A 87 6.48 15.51 7.96
CA HIS A 87 5.29 15.36 8.79
C HIS A 87 4.69 13.93 8.77
N MET A 88 5.40 12.96 8.18
CA MET A 88 5.03 11.55 8.10
C MET A 88 6.26 10.64 8.32
N VAL A 89 7.16 11.04 9.21
CA VAL A 89 8.49 10.44 9.33
C VAL A 89 8.46 8.93 9.60
N ALA A 90 7.66 8.47 10.56
CA ALA A 90 7.59 7.06 10.91
C ALA A 90 6.95 6.22 9.78
N THR A 91 5.89 6.76 9.15
CA THR A 91 5.28 6.14 7.98
C THR A 91 6.26 6.03 6.81
N SER A 92 7.03 7.10 6.52
CA SER A 92 8.01 7.12 5.43
C SER A 92 9.11 6.09 5.66
N ALA A 93 9.68 6.04 6.86
CA ALA A 93 10.73 5.08 7.22
C ALA A 93 10.23 3.63 7.10
N ALA A 94 9.05 3.33 7.65
CA ALA A 94 8.45 2.01 7.56
C ALA A 94 8.12 1.61 6.10
N ARG A 95 7.67 2.54 5.27
CA ARG A 95 7.39 2.32 3.85
C ARG A 95 8.65 2.06 3.02
N ALA A 96 9.75 2.74 3.32
CA ALA A 96 11.05 2.48 2.70
C ALA A 96 11.55 1.06 3.04
N GLY A 97 11.45 0.66 4.30
CA GLY A 97 11.78 -0.70 4.72
C GLY A 97 10.88 -1.76 4.07
N LEU A 98 9.57 -1.50 3.94
CA LEU A 98 8.66 -2.40 3.22
C LEU A 98 9.07 -2.55 1.74
N LEU A 99 9.48 -1.48 1.07
CA LEU A 99 9.94 -1.56 -0.32
C LEU A 99 11.16 -2.47 -0.47
N ASN A 100 12.12 -2.36 0.46
CA ASN A 100 13.28 -3.25 0.52
C ASN A 100 12.89 -4.72 0.80
N LEU A 101 11.94 -4.94 1.73
CA LEU A 101 11.42 -6.27 2.03
C LEU A 101 10.79 -6.93 0.79
N VAL A 102 9.98 -6.18 0.02
CA VAL A 102 9.37 -6.67 -1.23
C VAL A 102 10.44 -7.13 -2.21
N TYR A 103 11.51 -6.36 -2.37
CA TYR A 103 12.61 -6.73 -3.25
C TYR A 103 13.37 -7.98 -2.77
N SER A 104 13.56 -8.11 -1.47
CA SER A 104 14.18 -9.30 -0.86
C SER A 104 13.34 -10.55 -1.06
N MET A 105 12.02 -10.46 -0.80
CA MET A 105 11.07 -11.56 -1.05
C MET A 105 11.03 -11.94 -2.53
N ALA A 106 11.10 -10.97 -3.45
CA ALA A 106 11.12 -11.24 -4.88
C ALA A 106 12.29 -12.12 -5.30
N LYS A 107 13.49 -11.86 -4.76
CA LYS A 107 14.68 -12.66 -5.02
C LYS A 107 14.60 -14.07 -4.43
N GLU A 108 14.10 -14.18 -3.21
CA GLU A 108 13.97 -15.45 -2.51
C GLU A 108 12.92 -16.34 -3.18
N PHE A 109 11.74 -15.80 -3.46
CA PHE A 109 10.60 -16.57 -3.93
C PHE A 109 10.61 -16.83 -5.46
N ALA A 110 11.48 -16.15 -6.21
CA ALA A 110 11.66 -16.41 -7.64
C ALA A 110 11.97 -17.88 -7.94
N ARG A 111 12.76 -18.54 -7.07
CA ARG A 111 13.10 -19.97 -7.21
C ARG A 111 11.89 -20.90 -7.02
N LYS A 112 10.82 -20.40 -6.40
CA LYS A 112 9.54 -21.09 -6.21
C LYS A 112 8.51 -20.71 -7.28
N GLY A 113 8.91 -19.93 -8.29
CA GLY A 113 8.03 -19.42 -9.33
C GLY A 113 7.09 -18.31 -8.87
N ILE A 114 7.20 -17.81 -7.63
CA ILE A 114 6.33 -16.78 -7.08
C ILE A 114 6.90 -15.40 -7.43
N ARG A 115 6.10 -14.57 -8.09
CA ARG A 115 6.43 -13.17 -8.39
C ARG A 115 6.03 -12.29 -7.20
N VAL A 116 6.88 -11.34 -6.83
CA VAL A 116 6.59 -10.38 -5.75
C VAL A 116 6.85 -8.97 -6.26
N ASN A 117 5.84 -8.14 -6.24
CA ASN A 117 5.89 -6.77 -6.75
C ASN A 117 5.21 -5.79 -5.80
N SER A 118 5.35 -4.52 -6.08
CA SER A 118 4.75 -3.43 -5.32
C SER A 118 4.10 -2.40 -6.23
N ILE A 119 3.12 -1.65 -5.70
CA ILE A 119 2.69 -0.39 -6.27
C ILE A 119 3.02 0.74 -5.29
N LEU A 120 3.37 1.92 -5.81
CA LEU A 120 3.55 3.14 -5.01
C LEU A 120 2.36 4.06 -5.26
N LEU A 121 1.58 4.25 -4.22
CA LEU A 121 0.44 5.17 -4.28
C LEU A 121 0.90 6.61 -4.05
N GLY A 122 0.45 7.51 -4.89
CA GLY A 122 0.39 8.93 -4.60
C GLY A 122 -0.82 9.28 -3.73
N THR A 123 -1.50 10.34 -4.08
CA THR A 123 -2.72 10.76 -3.37
C THR A 123 -3.95 10.16 -4.06
N ILE A 124 -4.53 9.15 -3.42
CA ILE A 124 -5.73 8.45 -3.88
C ILE A 124 -6.91 8.86 -3.01
N GLU A 125 -8.07 9.06 -3.62
CA GLU A 125 -9.32 9.32 -2.94
C GLU A 125 -9.71 8.14 -2.04
N SER A 126 -10.17 8.44 -0.83
CA SER A 126 -10.54 7.44 0.16
C SER A 126 -11.48 8.04 1.20
N GLY A 127 -12.14 7.21 1.99
CA GLY A 127 -12.99 7.67 3.09
C GLY A 127 -12.25 8.53 4.14
N GLN A 128 -10.93 8.51 4.18
CA GLN A 128 -10.16 9.43 5.04
C GLN A 128 -10.24 10.87 4.55
N TRP A 129 -10.30 11.10 3.24
CA TRP A 129 -10.42 12.44 2.67
C TRP A 129 -11.81 13.02 2.91
N GLN A 130 -12.87 12.20 2.80
CA GLN A 130 -14.21 12.60 3.18
C GLN A 130 -14.27 13.04 4.65
N LYS A 131 -13.70 12.24 5.56
CA LYS A 131 -13.64 12.61 6.99
C LYS A 131 -12.86 13.91 7.25
N ARG A 132 -11.81 14.16 6.48
CA ARG A 132 -11.03 15.41 6.58
C ARG A 132 -11.82 16.60 6.08
N TYR A 133 -12.54 16.45 4.98
CA TYR A 133 -13.44 17.47 4.46
C TYR A 133 -14.55 17.81 5.44
N ASP A 134 -15.22 16.78 6.00
CA ASP A 134 -16.29 16.97 6.98
C ASP A 134 -15.79 17.67 8.23
N LYS A 135 -14.60 17.34 8.70
CA LYS A 135 -13.93 18.02 9.82
C LYS A 135 -13.59 19.47 9.48
N ALA A 136 -13.06 19.73 8.31
CA ALA A 136 -12.74 21.10 7.87
C ALA A 136 -14.00 21.95 7.75
N LYS A 137 -15.09 21.37 7.22
CA LYS A 137 -16.39 22.05 7.12
C LYS A 137 -17.04 22.38 8.47
N SER A 138 -16.76 21.56 9.50
CA SER A 138 -17.27 21.79 10.87
C SER A 138 -16.41 22.74 11.70
N SER A 139 -15.15 22.98 11.32
CA SER A 139 -14.32 24.04 11.87
C SER A 139 -14.70 25.36 11.19
N ASN A 140 -14.86 26.45 11.94
CA ASN A 140 -15.31 27.77 11.48
C ASN A 140 -14.51 28.44 10.34
N GLU A 141 -13.77 27.65 9.55
CA GLU A 141 -13.17 28.11 8.31
C GLU A 141 -14.23 28.11 7.19
N PRO A 142 -14.29 29.14 6.35
CA PRO A 142 -15.33 29.25 5.32
C PRO A 142 -15.09 28.26 4.18
N HIS A 143 -15.49 27.03 4.36
CA HIS A 143 -15.55 26.04 3.30
C HIS A 143 -16.92 26.08 2.63
N THR A 144 -17.06 26.96 1.65
CA THR A 144 -18.26 27.08 0.83
C THR A 144 -18.24 26.14 -0.38
N GLU A 145 -17.13 25.43 -0.60
CA GLU A 145 -16.90 24.63 -1.79
C GLU A 145 -17.45 23.20 -1.63
N SER A 146 -17.77 22.58 -2.77
CA SER A 146 -18.11 21.15 -2.82
C SER A 146 -16.88 20.29 -2.46
N TYR A 147 -17.11 19.05 -2.06
CA TYR A 147 -16.04 18.10 -1.78
C TYR A 147 -15.07 17.95 -2.98
N GLU A 148 -15.60 17.88 -4.19
CA GLU A 148 -14.82 17.79 -5.42
C GLU A 148 -13.94 19.02 -5.65
N ALA A 149 -14.50 20.22 -5.47
CA ALA A 149 -13.76 21.48 -5.59
C ALA A 149 -12.61 21.54 -4.56
N TRP A 150 -12.87 21.11 -3.32
CA TRP A 150 -11.85 21.03 -2.27
C TRP A 150 -10.73 20.03 -2.62
N LEU A 151 -11.07 18.85 -3.15
CA LEU A 151 -10.06 17.89 -3.62
C LEU A 151 -9.21 18.45 -4.75
N ASN A 152 -9.83 19.16 -5.72
CA ASN A 152 -9.13 19.78 -6.83
C ASN A 152 -8.18 20.89 -6.35
N GLN A 153 -8.57 21.65 -5.35
CA GLN A 153 -7.70 22.64 -4.72
C GLN A 153 -6.50 21.97 -4.03
N LEU A 154 -6.75 20.92 -3.27
CA LEU A 154 -5.68 20.14 -2.64
C LEU A 154 -4.74 19.50 -3.67
N ALA A 155 -5.26 19.03 -4.80
CA ALA A 155 -4.44 18.46 -5.87
C ALA A 155 -3.47 19.50 -6.44
N LYS A 156 -3.91 20.74 -6.62
CA LYS A 156 -3.05 21.85 -7.03
C LYS A 156 -2.00 22.18 -5.96
N GLN A 157 -2.39 22.27 -4.69
CA GLN A 157 -1.46 22.53 -3.58
C GLN A 157 -0.38 21.44 -3.46
N LYS A 158 -0.74 20.19 -3.73
CA LYS A 158 0.18 19.03 -3.73
C LYS A 158 0.99 18.91 -5.02
N ASN A 159 0.79 19.82 -5.99
CA ASN A 159 1.44 19.80 -7.29
C ASN A 159 1.30 18.44 -8.00
N ILE A 160 0.09 17.86 -8.01
CA ILE A 160 -0.18 16.64 -8.75
C ILE A 160 -0.26 17.00 -10.25
N PRO A 161 0.61 16.48 -11.12
CA PRO A 161 0.63 16.85 -12.55
C PRO A 161 -0.70 16.59 -13.26
N LEU A 162 -1.41 15.48 -12.93
CA LEU A 162 -2.75 15.21 -13.48
C LEU A 162 -3.85 16.09 -12.86
N ALA A 163 -3.49 17.03 -11.98
CA ALA A 163 -4.36 18.05 -11.38
C ALA A 163 -5.60 17.50 -10.62
N ARG A 164 -5.60 16.22 -10.24
CA ARG A 164 -6.66 15.57 -9.47
C ARG A 164 -6.09 14.46 -8.57
N PHE A 165 -6.89 14.01 -7.63
CA PHE A 165 -6.62 12.77 -6.92
C PHE A 165 -6.89 11.57 -7.84
N GLY A 166 -6.19 10.46 -7.58
CA GLY A 166 -6.51 9.20 -8.22
C GLY A 166 -7.78 8.59 -7.62
N HIS A 167 -8.59 7.94 -8.45
CA HIS A 167 -9.72 7.14 -7.97
C HIS A 167 -9.25 5.75 -7.54
N PRO A 168 -9.91 5.09 -6.55
CA PRO A 168 -9.51 3.76 -6.06
C PRO A 168 -9.37 2.68 -7.14
N GLU A 169 -10.14 2.80 -8.21
CA GLU A 169 -10.13 1.87 -9.35
C GLU A 169 -8.82 1.95 -10.17
N GLU A 170 -8.11 3.09 -10.10
CA GLU A 170 -6.89 3.28 -10.89
C GLU A 170 -5.73 2.43 -10.32
N PRO A 171 -5.40 2.47 -9.02
CA PRO A 171 -4.45 1.53 -8.45
C PRO A 171 -4.94 0.07 -8.49
N ALA A 172 -6.25 -0.20 -8.42
CA ALA A 172 -6.78 -1.55 -8.55
C ALA A 172 -6.44 -2.19 -9.90
N LYS A 173 -6.41 -1.42 -11.00
CA LYS A 173 -5.96 -1.90 -12.32
C LYS A 173 -4.48 -2.28 -12.33
N ALA A 174 -3.62 -1.52 -11.66
CA ALA A 174 -2.21 -1.86 -11.52
C ALA A 174 -2.00 -3.13 -10.67
N LEU A 175 -2.78 -3.27 -9.58
CA LEU A 175 -2.78 -4.49 -8.77
C LEU A 175 -3.23 -5.70 -9.60
N LEU A 176 -4.31 -5.57 -10.37
CA LEU A 176 -4.80 -6.65 -11.24
C LEU A 176 -3.75 -7.06 -12.28
N TYR A 177 -3.07 -6.11 -12.91
CA TYR A 177 -1.97 -6.41 -13.82
C TYR A 177 -0.87 -7.22 -13.14
N LEU A 178 -0.37 -6.77 -11.98
CA LEU A 178 0.70 -7.45 -11.26
C LEU A 178 0.27 -8.81 -10.68
N ALA A 179 -0.99 -8.96 -10.31
CA ALA A 179 -1.55 -10.21 -9.80
C ALA A 179 -1.81 -11.25 -10.90
N SER A 180 -1.96 -10.83 -12.14
CA SER A 180 -2.36 -11.70 -13.26
C SER A 180 -1.16 -12.25 -14.05
N PRO A 181 -1.37 -13.28 -14.92
CA PRO A 181 -0.38 -13.79 -15.84
C PRO A 181 0.16 -12.74 -16.84
N ALA A 182 -0.54 -11.61 -17.05
CA ALA A 182 -0.09 -10.54 -17.93
C ALA A 182 1.28 -9.95 -17.48
N SER A 183 1.66 -10.11 -16.21
CA SER A 183 2.94 -9.70 -15.67
C SER A 183 3.91 -10.86 -15.41
N SER A 184 3.81 -11.95 -16.19
CA SER A 184 4.54 -13.22 -15.98
C SER A 184 6.08 -13.08 -15.92
N TYR A 185 6.64 -12.03 -16.49
CA TYR A 185 8.08 -11.74 -16.45
C TYR A 185 8.43 -10.52 -15.58
N THR A 186 7.55 -10.18 -14.63
CA THR A 186 7.71 -9.01 -13.75
C THR A 186 7.78 -9.47 -12.29
N THR A 187 8.94 -9.34 -11.66
CA THR A 187 9.15 -9.57 -10.23
C THR A 187 10.20 -8.59 -9.68
N GLY A 188 10.11 -8.23 -8.41
CA GLY A 188 10.97 -7.22 -7.79
C GLY A 188 10.72 -5.80 -8.32
N SER A 189 9.62 -5.58 -9.01
CA SER A 189 9.29 -4.31 -9.67
C SER A 189 8.30 -3.50 -8.86
N THR A 190 8.29 -2.21 -9.16
CA THR A 190 7.39 -1.25 -8.53
C THR A 190 6.69 -0.43 -9.61
N ILE A 191 5.36 -0.36 -9.55
CA ILE A 191 4.56 0.52 -10.42
C ILE A 191 4.15 1.76 -9.64
N ASP A 192 4.46 2.93 -10.20
CA ASP A 192 3.99 4.21 -9.68
C ASP A 192 2.56 4.51 -10.15
N VAL A 193 1.67 4.76 -9.19
CA VAL A 193 0.27 5.15 -9.41
C VAL A 193 0.02 6.45 -8.65
N SER A 194 0.58 7.56 -9.15
CA SER A 194 0.63 8.81 -8.41
C SER A 194 0.16 10.04 -9.18
N GLY A 195 -0.25 9.88 -10.44
CA GLY A 195 -0.64 11.02 -11.26
C GLY A 195 0.55 11.95 -11.60
N GLY A 196 1.76 11.41 -11.59
CA GLY A 196 3.00 12.13 -11.90
C GLY A 196 3.66 12.81 -10.68
N MET A 197 3.22 12.52 -9.46
CA MET A 197 3.84 13.08 -8.24
C MET A 197 5.25 12.56 -7.96
N ALA A 198 5.61 11.40 -8.53
CA ALA A 198 6.93 10.82 -8.34
C ALA A 198 8.02 11.76 -8.88
N LYS A 199 9.10 11.91 -8.10
CA LYS A 199 10.28 12.73 -8.44
C LYS A 199 11.53 11.88 -8.65
N HIS A 200 11.39 10.57 -8.55
CA HIS A 200 12.45 9.62 -8.85
C HIS A 200 12.30 9.11 -10.28
N ILE A 201 13.41 8.76 -10.89
CA ILE A 201 13.49 8.13 -12.21
C ILE A 201 13.88 6.67 -12.01
#